data_ab87610fc388cf546d620376ae04b21d
#
_entry.id   ab87610fc388cf546d620376ae04b21d
#
_cell.length_a   1.000
_cell.length_b   1.000
_cell.length_c   1.000
_cell.angle_alpha   90.00
_cell.angle_beta   90.00
_cell.angle_gamma   90.00
#
_symmetry.space_group_name_H-M   'P 1'
#
loop_
_entity.id
_entity.type
_entity.pdbx_description
1 polymer ?
#
loop_
_entity_poly.entity_id
_entity_poly.type
_entity_poly.pdbx_seq_one_letter_code
_entity_poly.pdbx_strand_id
1 'polypeptide(L)'
;MKKWFATVLALVLVLGLCSVSWADSDGASSGNLGEVYVGWSSGNDNNDGTAADKAVRTMTKAMELVKSDGTGVVYIVDTVPINQYFFGEANGDSYITKPVTLKGYGDNKLSVTNSLALPKVNGKVTFENFSFDGGATFNIYDSSNTYENLELVISNCNFTKAGGGCVYIQSKIKSLTVTGCAFTAEETGGYSGQYLIWPYAAKNITITNNTFDGKDRIRAAIHLGNGHPDGTTAIVENNSMIKGFERGVQVAFKNPNVQNTVTIDGNTFENISHKEGSSKGENEVAVIFLHENLAQEGVKATVTVGLNNVMTNAPRMIYAEETVDAAKIVEAPAGSELVDNGDGTYSVKPAEQKPSNNYYYYSPSTTTTDTTKGSPKTFDAGIGVYAVTAVLSLSGMAWTAKKRH
;
A
#
# COMPACT_ATOMS: atom_id res chain seq x y z
N MET A 1 -48.13 -25.83 -7.28
CA MET A 1 -48.16 -24.43 -7.71
C MET A 1 -46.70 -23.93 -7.73
N LYS A 2 -46.21 -23.77 -8.94
CA LYS A 2 -44.82 -23.40 -9.23
C LYS A 2 -44.66 -21.93 -9.00
N LYS A 3 -43.73 -21.52 -8.15
CA LYS A 3 -43.27 -20.10 -8.09
C LYS A 3 -41.83 -20.03 -8.61
N TRP A 4 -41.71 -19.47 -9.76
CA TRP A 4 -40.50 -19.10 -10.40
C TRP A 4 -39.89 -17.90 -9.66
N PHE A 5 -38.73 -18.07 -9.11
CA PHE A 5 -37.88 -16.93 -8.80
C PHE A 5 -36.94 -16.66 -10.00
N ALA A 6 -37.36 -15.74 -10.81
CA ALA A 6 -36.50 -15.18 -11.83
C ALA A 6 -35.48 -14.30 -11.13
N THR A 7 -34.25 -14.79 -11.04
CA THR A 7 -33.09 -13.99 -10.71
C THR A 7 -32.83 -13.11 -11.91
N VAL A 8 -33.26 -11.85 -11.82
CA VAL A 8 -32.87 -10.82 -12.79
C VAL A 8 -31.42 -10.49 -12.49
N LEU A 9 -30.53 -11.19 -13.17
CA LEU A 9 -29.14 -10.77 -13.32
C LEU A 9 -29.19 -9.52 -14.19
N ALA A 10 -29.15 -8.36 -13.58
CA ALA A 10 -28.96 -7.09 -14.29
C ALA A 10 -27.55 -7.12 -14.89
N LEU A 11 -27.44 -7.71 -16.07
CA LEU A 11 -26.34 -7.49 -16.97
C LEU A 11 -26.44 -6.03 -17.38
N VAL A 12 -25.74 -5.14 -16.65
CA VAL A 12 -25.48 -3.79 -17.15
C VAL A 12 -24.53 -3.97 -18.32
N LEU A 13 -25.11 -4.25 -19.47
CA LEU A 13 -24.51 -3.99 -20.74
C LEU A 13 -24.34 -2.46 -20.80
N VAL A 14 -23.18 -1.98 -20.39
CA VAL A 14 -22.70 -0.68 -20.81
C VAL A 14 -22.46 -0.83 -22.31
N LEU A 15 -23.52 -0.75 -23.07
CA LEU A 15 -23.44 -0.33 -24.45
C LEU A 15 -22.87 1.08 -24.38
N GLY A 16 -21.55 1.17 -24.55
CA GLY A 16 -20.92 2.41 -24.90
C GLY A 16 -21.66 2.93 -26.13
N LEU A 17 -22.59 3.84 -25.90
CA LEU A 17 -22.98 4.77 -26.92
C LEU A 17 -21.70 5.55 -27.22
N CYS A 18 -20.92 5.06 -28.18
CA CYS A 18 -20.07 5.91 -28.97
C CYS A 18 -21.03 6.95 -29.58
N SER A 19 -21.26 8.03 -28.86
CA SER A 19 -21.65 9.26 -29.50
C SER A 19 -20.50 9.61 -30.44
N VAL A 20 -20.62 9.20 -31.70
CA VAL A 20 -19.82 9.78 -32.75
C VAL A 20 -20.30 11.22 -32.83
N SER A 21 -19.75 12.08 -31.98
CA SER A 21 -19.83 13.49 -32.19
C SER A 21 -19.00 13.74 -33.46
N TRP A 22 -19.67 14.08 -34.51
CA TRP A 22 -19.04 14.71 -35.65
C TRP A 22 -18.42 15.99 -35.09
N ALA A 23 -17.12 15.94 -34.88
CA ALA A 23 -16.37 17.12 -34.51
C ALA A 23 -16.38 18.05 -35.69
N ASP A 24 -17.12 19.13 -35.58
CA ASP A 24 -16.85 20.31 -36.36
C ASP A 24 -15.39 20.68 -36.14
N SER A 25 -14.70 20.98 -37.22
CA SER A 25 -13.27 21.30 -37.28
C SER A 25 -12.95 22.71 -36.75
N ASP A 26 -13.62 23.12 -35.70
CA ASP A 26 -13.29 24.35 -34.98
C ASP A 26 -12.46 23.96 -33.75
N GLY A 27 -11.25 24.49 -33.69
CA GLY A 27 -10.15 24.18 -32.81
C GLY A 27 -10.55 23.75 -31.39
N ALA A 28 -9.97 22.63 -30.94
CA ALA A 28 -10.24 22.04 -29.65
C ALA A 28 -10.30 23.12 -28.56
N SER A 29 -11.48 23.29 -27.98
CA SER A 29 -11.71 24.28 -26.91
C SER A 29 -10.80 23.92 -25.74
N SER A 30 -9.83 24.80 -25.42
CA SER A 30 -8.85 24.56 -24.37
C SER A 30 -9.54 24.17 -23.05
N GLY A 31 -9.08 23.06 -22.43
CA GLY A 31 -9.51 22.64 -21.11
C GLY A 31 -10.80 21.82 -21.03
N ASN A 32 -11.28 21.21 -22.13
CA ASN A 32 -12.54 20.46 -22.15
C ASN A 32 -12.45 18.99 -22.50
N LEU A 33 -11.26 18.47 -22.88
CA LEU A 33 -11.12 17.07 -23.27
C LEU A 33 -11.10 16.16 -22.03
N GLY A 34 -11.93 15.11 -22.04
CA GLY A 34 -11.93 14.07 -21.00
C GLY A 34 -10.65 13.23 -21.03
N GLU A 35 -10.11 13.02 -22.24
CA GLU A 35 -8.89 12.27 -22.50
C GLU A 35 -7.99 13.06 -23.43
N VAL A 36 -6.69 13.07 -23.13
CA VAL A 36 -5.66 13.73 -23.96
C VAL A 36 -4.50 12.77 -24.11
N TYR A 37 -3.98 12.68 -25.34
CA TYR A 37 -2.83 11.84 -25.66
C TYR A 37 -1.60 12.71 -25.83
N VAL A 38 -0.48 12.32 -25.18
CA VAL A 38 0.79 13.03 -25.21
C VAL A 38 1.93 12.06 -25.49
N GLY A 39 2.84 12.40 -26.40
CA GLY A 39 3.98 11.58 -26.78
C GLY A 39 5.26 12.38 -26.83
N TRP A 40 6.29 11.92 -26.11
CA TRP A 40 7.61 12.57 -26.10
C TRP A 40 8.24 12.65 -27.49
N SER A 41 8.28 11.52 -28.19
CA SER A 41 8.92 11.41 -29.51
C SER A 41 7.93 11.45 -30.68
N SER A 42 6.73 10.94 -30.48
CA SER A 42 5.71 10.81 -31.52
C SER A 42 4.74 11.99 -31.57
N GLY A 43 4.68 12.82 -30.53
CA GLY A 43 3.74 13.90 -30.42
C GLY A 43 4.14 15.19 -31.18
N ASN A 44 3.12 16.02 -31.45
CA ASN A 44 3.29 17.35 -32.03
C ASN A 44 2.23 18.28 -31.44
N ASP A 45 2.64 19.44 -30.89
CA ASP A 45 1.73 20.38 -30.22
C ASP A 45 0.75 21.09 -31.17
N ASN A 46 0.88 20.88 -32.49
CA ASN A 46 -0.15 21.28 -33.46
C ASN A 46 -1.30 20.26 -33.59
N ASN A 47 -1.16 19.10 -32.98
CA ASN A 47 -2.23 18.09 -32.93
C ASN A 47 -3.29 18.47 -31.90
N ASP A 48 -4.47 17.87 -32.02
CA ASP A 48 -5.61 18.10 -31.15
C ASP A 48 -5.58 17.26 -29.85
N GLY A 49 -4.69 16.27 -29.73
CA GLY A 49 -4.53 15.40 -28.59
C GLY A 49 -5.66 14.39 -28.36
N THR A 50 -6.57 14.21 -29.32
CA THR A 50 -7.79 13.38 -29.16
C THR A 50 -7.56 11.89 -29.36
N ALA A 51 -6.42 11.47 -29.89
CA ALA A 51 -6.07 10.08 -30.12
C ALA A 51 -4.54 9.87 -30.07
N ALA A 52 -4.08 8.63 -29.95
CA ALA A 52 -2.66 8.32 -29.85
C ALA A 52 -1.83 8.74 -31.09
N ASP A 53 -2.41 8.64 -32.26
CA ASP A 53 -1.82 9.10 -33.56
C ASP A 53 -1.92 10.62 -33.76
N LYS A 54 -2.68 11.30 -32.92
CA LYS A 54 -2.83 12.75 -32.85
C LYS A 54 -2.32 13.32 -31.52
N ALA A 55 -1.38 12.63 -30.88
CA ALA A 55 -0.82 13.04 -29.62
C ALA A 55 -0.15 14.41 -29.70
N VAL A 56 -0.35 15.23 -28.67
CA VAL A 56 0.46 16.44 -28.47
C VAL A 56 1.85 16.05 -27.96
N ARG A 57 2.81 16.95 -28.06
CA ARG A 57 4.18 16.63 -27.67
C ARG A 57 4.51 16.94 -26.23
N THR A 58 3.97 18.04 -25.68
CA THR A 58 4.37 18.53 -24.37
C THR A 58 3.29 18.32 -23.32
N MET A 59 3.71 18.09 -22.08
CA MET A 59 2.80 18.02 -20.94
C MET A 59 2.07 19.35 -20.74
N THR A 60 2.72 20.49 -21.00
CA THR A 60 2.09 21.80 -20.96
C THR A 60 0.89 21.87 -21.90
N LYS A 61 1.06 21.41 -23.14
CA LYS A 61 -0.05 21.40 -24.11
C LYS A 61 -1.15 20.42 -23.70
N ALA A 62 -0.79 19.25 -23.16
CA ALA A 62 -1.77 18.32 -22.62
C ALA A 62 -2.58 18.93 -21.45
N MET A 63 -1.91 19.67 -20.56
CA MET A 63 -2.60 20.37 -19.46
C MET A 63 -3.51 21.50 -19.96
N GLU A 64 -3.24 22.15 -21.08
CA GLU A 64 -4.15 23.11 -21.69
C GLU A 64 -5.46 22.43 -22.17
N LEU A 65 -5.34 21.25 -22.75
CA LEU A 65 -6.45 20.55 -23.40
C LEU A 65 -7.33 19.75 -22.44
N VAL A 66 -6.75 19.12 -21.43
CA VAL A 66 -7.47 18.24 -20.50
C VAL A 66 -8.39 19.03 -19.57
N LYS A 67 -9.52 18.43 -19.19
CA LYS A 67 -10.47 19.00 -18.24
C LYS A 67 -9.82 19.42 -16.92
N SER A 68 -10.37 20.49 -16.32
CA SER A 68 -9.91 21.03 -15.03
C SER A 68 -10.69 20.53 -13.83
N ASP A 69 -11.72 19.70 -14.02
CA ASP A 69 -12.60 19.19 -12.96
C ASP A 69 -12.03 17.98 -12.20
N GLY A 70 -10.81 17.55 -12.53
CA GLY A 70 -10.13 16.40 -11.91
C GLY A 70 -10.53 15.04 -12.48
N THR A 71 -11.44 14.99 -13.45
CA THR A 71 -11.85 13.74 -14.13
C THR A 71 -11.06 13.46 -15.41
N GLY A 72 -10.19 14.41 -15.82
CA GLY A 72 -9.38 14.28 -17.03
C GLY A 72 -8.32 13.19 -16.92
N VAL A 73 -8.05 12.52 -18.04
CA VAL A 73 -6.98 11.53 -18.19
C VAL A 73 -6.01 11.98 -19.27
N VAL A 74 -4.73 11.93 -18.96
CA VAL A 74 -3.65 12.16 -19.94
C VAL A 74 -2.91 10.84 -20.16
N TYR A 75 -3.04 10.30 -21.35
CA TYR A 75 -2.34 9.10 -21.79
C TYR A 75 -0.96 9.46 -22.33
N ILE A 76 0.09 8.87 -21.78
CA ILE A 76 1.44 8.96 -22.29
C ILE A 76 1.64 7.80 -23.26
N VAL A 77 1.86 8.09 -24.55
CA VAL A 77 1.80 7.08 -25.63
C VAL A 77 3.13 6.46 -25.99
N ASP A 78 4.25 7.05 -25.55
CA ASP A 78 5.58 6.54 -25.82
C ASP A 78 6.53 6.66 -24.62
N THR A 79 7.63 5.94 -24.67
CA THR A 79 8.64 5.92 -23.62
C THR A 79 9.27 7.31 -23.45
N VAL A 80 9.34 7.79 -22.21
CA VAL A 80 10.05 9.01 -21.85
C VAL A 80 11.50 8.67 -21.50
N PRO A 81 12.51 9.12 -22.27
CA PRO A 81 13.91 8.78 -22.04
C PRO A 81 14.47 9.39 -20.75
N ILE A 82 15.62 8.87 -20.32
CA ILE A 82 16.43 9.41 -19.21
C ILE A 82 16.75 10.88 -19.48
N ASN A 83 16.73 11.70 -18.42
CA ASN A 83 17.12 13.11 -18.45
C ASN A 83 16.24 14.04 -19.29
N GLN A 84 15.01 13.65 -19.57
CA GLN A 84 14.05 14.53 -20.21
C GLN A 84 13.08 15.12 -19.18
N TYR A 85 12.90 16.42 -19.25
CA TYR A 85 12.02 17.16 -18.35
C TYR A 85 10.56 17.13 -18.84
N PHE A 86 10.01 15.93 -18.99
CA PHE A 86 8.69 15.74 -19.57
C PHE A 86 7.56 16.12 -18.60
N PHE A 87 7.73 15.83 -17.31
CA PHE A 87 6.74 16.11 -16.28
C PHE A 87 7.00 17.40 -15.50
N GLY A 88 8.12 18.05 -15.70
CA GLY A 88 8.52 19.26 -15.00
C GLY A 88 9.99 19.58 -15.22
N GLU A 89 10.48 20.70 -14.70
CA GLU A 89 11.87 21.12 -14.80
C GLU A 89 12.77 20.36 -13.82
N ALA A 90 14.08 20.27 -14.12
CA ALA A 90 15.06 19.76 -13.17
C ALA A 90 15.12 20.65 -11.94
N ASN A 91 14.78 20.12 -10.78
CA ASN A 91 14.70 20.87 -9.52
C ASN A 91 13.76 22.09 -9.59
N GLY A 92 12.82 22.11 -10.52
CA GLY A 92 11.91 23.21 -10.82
C GLY A 92 10.43 22.84 -10.72
N ASP A 93 9.61 23.64 -11.39
CA ASP A 93 8.17 23.50 -11.35
C ASP A 93 7.69 22.29 -12.18
N SER A 94 6.67 21.60 -11.69
CA SER A 94 5.95 20.59 -12.43
C SER A 94 5.11 21.23 -13.55
N TYR A 95 5.08 20.57 -14.70
CA TYR A 95 4.14 20.93 -15.78
C TYR A 95 2.72 20.43 -15.54
N ILE A 96 2.51 19.59 -14.50
CA ILE A 96 1.20 19.14 -14.07
C ILE A 96 0.59 20.24 -13.19
N THR A 97 -0.36 20.99 -13.73
CA THR A 97 -0.87 22.22 -13.11
C THR A 97 -2.29 22.11 -12.55
N LYS A 98 -2.94 20.95 -12.72
CA LYS A 98 -4.31 20.70 -12.25
C LYS A 98 -4.50 19.23 -11.86
N PRO A 99 -5.58 18.91 -11.10
CA PRO A 99 -5.96 17.52 -10.80
C PRO A 99 -6.16 16.72 -12.08
N VAL A 100 -5.52 15.55 -12.18
CA VAL A 100 -5.51 14.73 -13.40
C VAL A 100 -5.03 13.31 -13.11
N THR A 101 -5.45 12.37 -13.95
CA THR A 101 -4.83 11.03 -14.02
C THR A 101 -3.86 10.99 -15.19
N LEU A 102 -2.59 10.70 -14.92
CA LEU A 102 -1.55 10.41 -15.91
C LEU A 102 -1.47 8.90 -16.04
N LYS A 103 -1.57 8.38 -17.26
CA LYS A 103 -1.64 6.95 -17.51
C LYS A 103 -0.75 6.52 -18.67
N GLY A 104 0.05 5.46 -18.45
CA GLY A 104 0.75 4.80 -19.54
C GLY A 104 -0.25 4.18 -20.52
N TYR A 105 -0.13 4.49 -21.80
CA TYR A 105 -1.03 4.00 -22.85
C TYR A 105 -0.69 2.57 -23.24
N GLY A 106 -1.73 1.74 -23.44
CA GLY A 106 -1.62 0.34 -23.81
C GLY A 106 -1.50 -0.63 -22.63
N ASP A 107 -1.32 -1.91 -22.96
CA ASP A 107 -1.31 -3.02 -21.98
C ASP A 107 0.04 -3.16 -21.26
N ASN A 108 1.11 -2.66 -21.85
CA ASN A 108 2.44 -2.68 -21.26
C ASN A 108 2.68 -1.41 -20.45
N LYS A 109 3.31 -1.56 -19.28
CA LYS A 109 3.69 -0.40 -18.48
C LYS A 109 4.73 0.43 -19.21
N LEU A 110 4.41 1.70 -19.41
CA LEU A 110 5.28 2.63 -20.11
C LEU A 110 6.52 2.95 -19.28
N SER A 111 7.70 2.81 -19.87
CA SER A 111 8.96 3.08 -19.19
C SER A 111 9.21 4.59 -19.03
N VAL A 112 9.50 5.00 -17.80
CA VAL A 112 9.89 6.36 -17.44
C VAL A 112 11.14 6.30 -16.57
N THR A 113 12.21 6.95 -17.00
CA THR A 113 13.51 6.90 -16.31
C THR A 113 13.91 8.26 -15.73
N ASN A 114 12.99 8.93 -15.05
CA ASN A 114 13.24 10.28 -14.55
C ASN A 114 12.70 10.50 -13.14
N SER A 115 13.37 11.36 -12.39
CA SER A 115 12.79 11.93 -11.18
C SER A 115 11.63 12.84 -11.56
N LEU A 116 10.50 12.66 -10.91
CA LEU A 116 9.31 13.45 -11.16
C LEU A 116 9.26 14.65 -10.24
N ALA A 117 9.19 15.85 -10.83
CA ALA A 117 8.78 17.03 -10.09
C ALA A 117 7.32 16.85 -9.63
N LEU A 118 7.04 17.09 -8.35
CA LEU A 118 5.66 17.01 -7.89
C LEU A 118 4.83 18.19 -8.32
N PRO A 119 3.56 17.91 -8.64
CA PRO A 119 2.63 18.98 -9.01
C PRO A 119 2.26 19.84 -7.79
N LYS A 120 2.37 21.15 -7.94
CA LYS A 120 1.81 22.14 -7.00
C LYS A 120 0.30 22.28 -7.25
N VAL A 121 -0.45 21.21 -7.01
CA VAL A 121 -1.87 21.10 -7.34
C VAL A 121 -2.71 20.96 -6.08
N ASN A 122 -3.79 21.71 -6.02
CA ASN A 122 -4.85 21.50 -5.03
C ASN A 122 -5.79 20.41 -5.55
N GLY A 123 -5.62 19.18 -5.07
CA GLY A 123 -6.46 18.06 -5.44
C GLY A 123 -5.66 16.79 -5.80
N LYS A 124 -6.33 15.87 -6.49
CA LYS A 124 -5.79 14.54 -6.75
C LYS A 124 -5.00 14.48 -8.05
N VAL A 125 -3.78 13.97 -7.98
CA VAL A 125 -2.98 13.59 -9.13
C VAL A 125 -2.67 12.10 -9.03
N THR A 126 -2.97 11.37 -10.10
CA THR A 126 -2.75 9.92 -10.17
C THR A 126 -1.69 9.61 -11.23
N PHE A 127 -0.74 8.74 -10.89
CA PHE A 127 0.16 8.08 -11.83
C PHE A 127 -0.22 6.61 -11.90
N GLU A 128 -0.60 6.15 -13.09
CA GLU A 128 -1.10 4.79 -13.30
C GLU A 128 -0.41 4.12 -14.50
N ASN A 129 -0.05 2.84 -14.33
CA ASN A 129 0.46 1.99 -15.40
C ASN A 129 1.81 2.46 -15.99
N PHE A 130 2.75 2.82 -15.10
CA PHE A 130 4.12 3.16 -15.50
C PHE A 130 5.13 2.12 -15.01
N SER A 131 6.26 2.02 -15.70
CA SER A 131 7.47 1.37 -15.25
C SER A 131 8.56 2.43 -15.05
N PHE A 132 8.97 2.62 -13.80
CA PHE A 132 10.04 3.53 -13.42
C PHE A 132 11.34 2.75 -13.28
N ASP A 133 12.34 3.08 -14.10
CA ASP A 133 13.64 2.40 -14.10
C ASP A 133 14.72 3.28 -13.47
N GLY A 134 15.29 2.79 -12.38
CA GLY A 134 16.41 3.41 -11.67
C GLY A 134 16.02 4.50 -10.68
N GLY A 135 16.73 4.55 -9.58
CA GLY A 135 16.80 5.66 -8.62
C GLY A 135 15.51 6.12 -7.94
N ALA A 136 15.60 7.29 -7.35
CA ALA A 136 14.48 7.98 -6.71
C ALA A 136 13.59 8.63 -7.76
N THR A 137 12.35 8.16 -7.85
CA THR A 137 11.41 8.63 -8.87
C THR A 137 10.53 9.78 -8.37
N PHE A 138 9.88 9.59 -7.22
CA PHE A 138 9.10 10.62 -6.56
C PHE A 138 9.90 11.20 -5.41
N ASN A 139 10.85 12.07 -5.73
CA ASN A 139 11.65 12.76 -4.72
C ASN A 139 11.21 14.21 -4.63
N ILE A 140 10.55 14.55 -3.51
CA ILE A 140 9.99 15.87 -3.30
C ILE A 140 10.63 16.50 -2.10
N TYR A 141 11.43 17.49 -2.38
CA TYR A 141 12.03 18.33 -1.38
C TYR A 141 11.61 19.78 -1.62
N ASP A 142 10.61 20.23 -0.87
CA ASP A 142 10.27 21.65 -0.82
C ASP A 142 9.85 22.03 0.60
N SER A 143 10.57 22.94 1.20
CA SER A 143 10.28 23.47 2.53
C SER A 143 9.15 24.52 2.51
N SER A 144 8.63 24.90 1.35
CA SER A 144 7.70 26.04 1.18
C SER A 144 6.24 25.72 1.48
N ASN A 145 5.90 24.49 1.87
CA ASN A 145 4.51 24.08 2.18
C ASN A 145 3.49 24.19 1.02
N THR A 146 3.95 24.20 -0.22
CA THR A 146 3.08 24.46 -1.38
C THR A 146 2.24 23.26 -1.82
N TYR A 147 2.32 22.12 -1.13
CA TYR A 147 1.68 20.86 -1.52
C TYR A 147 0.61 20.38 -0.54
N GLU A 148 0.24 21.16 0.47
CA GLU A 148 -0.64 20.73 1.59
C GLU A 148 -1.99 20.14 1.16
N ASN A 149 -2.48 20.50 -0.02
CA ASN A 149 -3.75 19.98 -0.56
C ASN A 149 -3.54 18.89 -1.63
N LEU A 150 -2.30 18.49 -1.93
CA LEU A 150 -2.03 17.45 -2.91
C LEU A 150 -2.46 16.08 -2.37
N GLU A 151 -3.25 15.37 -3.15
CA GLU A 151 -3.56 13.95 -3.00
C GLU A 151 -2.82 13.18 -4.10
N LEU A 152 -1.70 12.55 -3.75
CA LEU A 152 -0.89 11.78 -4.69
C LEU A 152 -1.31 10.31 -4.67
N VAL A 153 -1.64 9.77 -5.84
CA VAL A 153 -1.96 8.35 -6.04
C VAL A 153 -0.95 7.74 -7.02
N ILE A 154 -0.33 6.65 -6.63
CA ILE A 154 0.57 5.85 -7.47
C ILE A 154 -0.04 4.45 -7.53
N SER A 155 -0.51 4.06 -8.70
CA SER A 155 -1.24 2.80 -8.86
C SER A 155 -0.74 1.97 -10.03
N ASN A 156 -0.71 0.66 -9.84
CA ASN A 156 -0.35 -0.30 -10.87
C ASN A 156 0.99 0.03 -11.58
N CYS A 157 1.98 0.56 -10.84
CA CYS A 157 3.29 0.91 -11.35
C CYS A 157 4.36 -0.11 -10.98
N ASN A 158 5.41 -0.20 -11.79
CA ASN A 158 6.62 -0.95 -11.46
C ASN A 158 7.76 0.02 -11.16
N PHE A 159 8.52 -0.28 -10.11
CA PHE A 159 9.79 0.39 -9.80
C PHE A 159 10.88 -0.66 -9.89
N THR A 160 11.78 -0.51 -10.86
CA THR A 160 12.86 -1.46 -11.13
C THR A 160 14.21 -0.81 -10.84
N LYS A 161 15.22 -1.62 -10.48
CA LYS A 161 16.58 -1.17 -10.13
C LYS A 161 16.59 -0.09 -9.05
N ALA A 162 15.74 -0.22 -8.06
CA ALA A 162 15.60 0.76 -6.99
C ALA A 162 16.82 0.75 -6.07
N GLY A 163 17.55 1.83 -6.03
CA GLY A 163 18.65 2.05 -5.08
C GLY A 163 18.20 2.52 -3.70
N GLY A 164 16.92 2.83 -3.57
CA GLY A 164 16.25 3.42 -2.41
C GLY A 164 15.57 4.74 -2.75
N GLY A 165 14.59 5.15 -1.95
CA GLY A 165 13.89 6.42 -2.11
C GLY A 165 12.99 6.50 -3.35
N CYS A 166 12.40 5.39 -3.81
CA CYS A 166 11.51 5.41 -4.97
C CYS A 166 10.35 6.40 -4.79
N VAL A 167 9.79 6.42 -3.58
CA VAL A 167 8.76 7.39 -3.18
C VAL A 167 9.24 8.08 -1.91
N TYR A 168 9.86 9.25 -2.08
CA TYR A 168 10.44 10.03 -1.00
C TYR A 168 9.77 11.40 -0.93
N ILE A 169 8.80 11.56 -0.03
CA ILE A 169 7.95 12.73 0.08
C ILE A 169 8.38 13.55 1.31
N GLN A 170 9.24 14.52 1.15
CA GLN A 170 9.68 15.40 2.23
C GLN A 170 8.73 16.58 2.48
N SER A 171 8.02 17.01 1.46
CA SER A 171 7.07 18.11 1.56
C SER A 171 5.75 17.65 2.19
N LYS A 172 5.07 18.58 2.84
CA LYS A 172 3.74 18.33 3.38
C LYS A 172 2.75 18.09 2.26
N ILE A 173 2.06 16.95 2.29
CA ILE A 173 0.97 16.63 1.37
C ILE A 173 -0.24 16.12 2.15
N LYS A 174 -1.42 16.30 1.59
CA LYS A 174 -2.67 15.84 2.20
C LYS A 174 -2.72 14.31 2.29
N SER A 175 -2.39 13.63 1.20
CA SER A 175 -2.38 12.16 1.19
C SER A 175 -1.42 11.55 0.16
N LEU A 176 -0.91 10.37 0.50
CA LEU A 176 -0.22 9.47 -0.39
C LEU A 176 -0.94 8.13 -0.42
N THR A 177 -1.30 7.67 -1.62
CA THR A 177 -1.80 6.31 -1.85
C THR A 177 -0.86 5.59 -2.81
N VAL A 178 -0.35 4.42 -2.41
CA VAL A 178 0.46 3.53 -3.25
C VAL A 178 -0.21 2.17 -3.27
N THR A 179 -0.70 1.75 -4.43
CA THR A 179 -1.49 0.51 -4.53
C THR A 179 -1.23 -0.27 -5.82
N GLY A 180 -1.19 -1.60 -5.72
CA GLY A 180 -1.01 -2.48 -6.88
C GLY A 180 0.36 -2.33 -7.55
N CYS A 181 1.35 -1.78 -6.87
CA CYS A 181 2.68 -1.53 -7.40
C CYS A 181 3.66 -2.65 -7.06
N ALA A 182 4.69 -2.78 -7.90
CA ALA A 182 5.82 -3.66 -7.64
C ALA A 182 7.11 -2.85 -7.50
N PHE A 183 7.83 -3.09 -6.41
CA PHE A 183 9.12 -2.46 -6.13
C PHE A 183 10.21 -3.52 -6.11
N THR A 184 11.20 -3.39 -6.98
CA THR A 184 12.34 -4.32 -7.06
C THR A 184 13.63 -3.53 -6.97
N ALA A 185 14.43 -3.82 -5.94
CA ALA A 185 15.74 -3.20 -5.78
C ALA A 185 16.71 -3.65 -6.89
N GLU A 186 17.77 -2.89 -7.09
CA GLU A 186 18.85 -3.26 -7.99
C GLU A 186 19.55 -4.52 -7.50
N GLU A 187 19.93 -5.43 -8.42
CA GLU A 187 20.54 -6.71 -8.07
C GLU A 187 22.04 -6.60 -7.75
N THR A 188 22.68 -5.52 -8.20
CA THR A 188 24.13 -5.33 -8.06
C THR A 188 24.48 -4.20 -7.12
N GLY A 189 25.62 -4.31 -6.42
CA GLY A 189 26.12 -3.32 -5.47
C GLY A 189 25.99 -3.74 -4.01
N GLY A 190 26.51 -2.94 -3.10
CA GLY A 190 26.49 -3.20 -1.66
C GLY A 190 25.15 -2.86 -0.99
N TYR A 191 25.07 -3.16 0.30
CA TYR A 191 23.93 -2.80 1.13
C TYR A 191 23.70 -1.28 1.13
N SER A 192 22.45 -0.91 0.94
CA SER A 192 21.97 0.48 1.03
C SER A 192 21.11 0.63 2.27
N GLY A 193 21.52 1.46 3.21
CA GLY A 193 20.73 1.78 4.40
C GLY A 193 19.44 2.56 4.13
N GLN A 194 18.93 2.53 2.92
CA GLN A 194 17.79 3.30 2.44
C GLN A 194 16.45 2.56 2.60
N TYR A 195 15.39 3.21 2.16
CA TYR A 195 14.01 2.74 2.21
C TYR A 195 13.40 2.86 0.80
N LEU A 196 12.47 1.99 0.40
CA LEU A 196 11.82 2.12 -0.90
C LEU A 196 10.71 3.18 -0.88
N ILE A 197 9.89 3.18 0.17
CA ILE A 197 8.86 4.21 0.38
C ILE A 197 9.15 4.95 1.68
N TRP A 198 9.29 6.27 1.58
CA TRP A 198 9.48 7.16 2.72
C TRP A 198 8.57 8.39 2.60
N PRO A 199 7.32 8.30 3.06
CA PRO A 199 6.35 9.40 3.02
C PRO A 199 6.53 10.34 4.21
N TYR A 200 7.65 11.01 4.27
CA TYR A 200 8.18 11.78 5.39
C TYR A 200 7.19 12.76 6.03
N ALA A 201 6.37 13.47 5.23
CA ALA A 201 5.45 14.50 5.70
C ALA A 201 4.03 14.39 5.10
N ALA A 202 3.60 13.19 4.68
CA ALA A 202 2.24 12.97 4.27
C ALA A 202 1.29 12.82 5.47
N LYS A 203 0.11 13.47 5.42
CA LYS A 203 -0.88 13.41 6.50
C LYS A 203 -1.61 12.08 6.53
N ASN A 204 -2.12 11.63 5.38
CA ASN A 204 -2.77 10.34 5.23
C ASN A 204 -1.97 9.46 4.28
N ILE A 205 -1.66 8.24 4.71
CA ILE A 205 -0.83 7.31 3.97
C ILE A 205 -1.59 6.00 3.81
N THR A 206 -1.70 5.51 2.57
CA THR A 206 -2.28 4.20 2.26
C THR A 206 -1.32 3.43 1.35
N ILE A 207 -0.76 2.32 1.84
CA ILE A 207 0.17 1.47 1.10
C ILE A 207 -0.42 0.06 1.09
N THR A 208 -1.06 -0.32 -0.01
CA THR A 208 -1.86 -1.55 -0.07
C THR A 208 -1.66 -2.33 -1.36
N ASN A 209 -1.77 -3.66 -1.29
CA ASN A 209 -1.73 -4.55 -2.45
C ASN A 209 -0.44 -4.42 -3.29
N ASN A 210 0.68 -4.08 -2.67
CA ASN A 210 1.97 -3.95 -3.35
C ASN A 210 2.85 -5.18 -3.11
N THR A 211 3.88 -5.31 -3.94
CA THR A 211 4.98 -6.26 -3.75
C THR A 211 6.31 -5.52 -3.61
N PHE A 212 7.18 -6.02 -2.74
CA PHE A 212 8.48 -5.42 -2.47
C PHE A 212 9.56 -6.50 -2.45
N ASP A 213 10.60 -6.33 -3.27
CA ASP A 213 11.78 -7.19 -3.29
C ASP A 213 13.03 -6.32 -3.07
N GLY A 214 13.58 -6.37 -1.85
CA GLY A 214 14.74 -5.59 -1.44
C GLY A 214 16.08 -6.16 -1.94
N LYS A 215 16.08 -7.36 -2.55
CA LYS A 215 17.29 -8.04 -3.08
C LYS A 215 18.42 -8.11 -2.04
N ASP A 216 18.07 -8.21 -0.78
CA ASP A 216 19.02 -8.22 0.35
C ASP A 216 19.92 -6.97 0.45
N ARG A 217 19.51 -5.85 -0.13
CA ARG A 217 20.30 -4.63 -0.23
C ARG A 217 19.70 -3.41 0.44
N ILE A 218 18.40 -3.41 0.69
CA ILE A 218 17.64 -2.26 1.20
C ILE A 218 17.28 -2.52 2.67
N ARG A 219 17.38 -1.48 3.51
CA ARG A 219 17.09 -1.60 4.94
C ARG A 219 15.64 -1.93 5.21
N ALA A 220 14.71 -1.14 4.70
CA ALA A 220 13.29 -1.42 4.88
C ALA A 220 12.47 -1.14 3.62
N ALA A 221 11.38 -1.88 3.44
CA ALA A 221 10.44 -1.59 2.37
C ALA A 221 9.75 -0.25 2.60
N ILE A 222 9.27 0.00 3.81
CA ILE A 222 8.50 1.18 4.18
C ILE A 222 9.10 1.82 5.44
N HIS A 223 9.33 3.13 5.39
CA HIS A 223 9.78 3.92 6.53
C HIS A 223 8.79 5.04 6.83
N LEU A 224 7.98 4.87 7.86
CA LEU A 224 7.05 5.86 8.37
C LEU A 224 7.79 6.75 9.37
N GLY A 225 8.51 7.75 8.84
CA GLY A 225 9.38 8.62 9.63
C GLY A 225 8.92 10.07 9.64
N ASN A 226 9.37 10.81 10.63
CA ASN A 226 9.03 12.19 10.96
C ASN A 226 7.54 12.43 11.24
N GLY A 227 6.67 12.29 10.25
CA GLY A 227 5.24 12.54 10.35
C GLY A 227 4.83 13.96 9.92
N HIS A 228 3.56 14.11 9.58
CA HIS A 228 2.96 15.42 9.26
C HIS A 228 2.83 16.30 10.52
N PRO A 229 3.01 17.61 10.43
CA PRO A 229 2.86 18.51 11.59
C PRO A 229 1.52 18.42 12.32
N ASP A 230 0.44 18.06 11.64
CA ASP A 230 -0.88 17.84 12.25
C ASP A 230 -1.14 16.39 12.66
N GLY A 231 -0.11 15.54 12.62
CA GLY A 231 -0.22 14.10 12.81
C GLY A 231 -0.38 13.31 11.51
N THR A 232 0.00 12.05 11.54
CA THR A 232 -0.06 11.14 10.41
C THR A 232 -0.99 9.97 10.71
N THR A 233 -1.84 9.62 9.74
CA THR A 233 -2.59 8.36 9.75
C THR A 233 -2.07 7.49 8.61
N ALA A 234 -1.54 6.30 8.92
CA ALA A 234 -0.96 5.38 7.95
C ALA A 234 -1.64 4.01 7.99
N ILE A 235 -1.94 3.47 6.82
CA ILE A 235 -2.47 2.13 6.59
C ILE A 235 -1.48 1.38 5.71
N VAL A 236 -0.97 0.24 6.20
CA VAL A 236 -0.07 -0.67 5.47
C VAL A 236 -0.72 -2.04 5.49
N GLU A 237 -1.44 -2.36 4.44
CA GLU A 237 -2.28 -3.56 4.43
C GLU A 237 -2.21 -4.35 3.12
N ASN A 238 -2.38 -5.67 3.24
CA ASN A 238 -2.53 -6.57 2.11
C ASN A 238 -1.38 -6.51 1.09
N ASN A 239 -0.17 -6.12 1.52
CA ASN A 239 1.00 -6.20 0.66
C ASN A 239 1.47 -7.65 0.61
N SER A 240 1.44 -8.24 -0.59
CA SER A 240 1.51 -9.69 -0.75
C SER A 240 2.92 -10.29 -0.68
N MET A 241 3.95 -9.46 -0.70
CA MET A 241 5.32 -9.94 -0.65
C MET A 241 6.27 -8.81 -0.26
N ILE A 242 6.70 -8.81 0.99
CA ILE A 242 7.74 -7.89 1.49
C ILE A 242 8.94 -8.75 1.83
N LYS A 243 9.94 -8.82 0.96
CA LYS A 243 11.06 -9.75 1.10
C LYS A 243 12.43 -9.13 0.85
N GLY A 244 13.46 -9.73 1.44
CA GLY A 244 14.86 -9.34 1.21
C GLY A 244 15.24 -8.01 1.88
N PHE A 245 14.69 -7.72 3.06
CA PHE A 245 14.96 -6.52 3.86
C PHE A 245 15.51 -6.89 5.25
N GLU A 246 16.07 -5.91 5.96
CA GLU A 246 16.28 -6.04 7.42
C GLU A 246 14.99 -5.76 8.19
N ARG A 247 14.12 -4.92 7.64
CA ARG A 247 12.85 -4.49 8.23
C ARG A 247 11.78 -4.46 7.17
N GLY A 248 10.61 -4.95 7.48
CA GLY A 248 9.45 -4.79 6.60
C GLY A 248 8.93 -3.36 6.66
N VAL A 249 8.50 -2.93 7.84
CA VAL A 249 7.99 -1.59 8.13
C VAL A 249 8.76 -1.00 9.31
N GLN A 250 9.34 0.16 9.12
CA GLN A 250 9.95 0.95 10.21
C GLN A 250 9.04 2.11 10.58
N VAL A 251 8.70 2.24 11.86
CA VAL A 251 7.93 3.35 12.42
C VAL A 251 8.86 4.24 13.23
N ALA A 252 8.98 5.52 12.84
CA ALA A 252 9.99 6.44 13.36
C ALA A 252 9.49 7.89 13.45
N PHE A 253 8.23 8.12 13.83
CA PHE A 253 7.70 9.46 14.01
C PHE A 253 8.48 10.23 15.07
N LYS A 254 8.62 11.54 14.86
CA LYS A 254 9.30 12.42 15.81
C LYS A 254 8.60 13.76 16.02
N ASN A 255 7.40 13.96 15.43
CA ASN A 255 6.64 15.18 15.63
C ASN A 255 6.06 15.22 17.05
N PRO A 256 6.43 16.19 17.88
CA PRO A 256 5.87 16.29 19.22
C PRO A 256 4.45 16.85 19.20
N ASN A 257 3.67 16.52 20.22
CA ASN A 257 2.35 17.08 20.52
C ASN A 257 1.23 16.78 19.51
N VAL A 258 1.46 15.87 18.58
CA VAL A 258 0.45 15.41 17.61
C VAL A 258 0.33 13.90 17.68
N GLN A 259 -0.88 13.39 17.42
CA GLN A 259 -1.13 11.94 17.38
C GLN A 259 -0.79 11.39 16.00
N ASN A 260 0.05 10.36 15.97
CA ASN A 260 0.31 9.56 14.79
C ASN A 260 -0.31 8.18 14.98
N THR A 261 -0.97 7.66 13.95
CA THR A 261 -1.60 6.33 13.98
C THR A 261 -1.13 5.49 12.81
N VAL A 262 -0.87 4.22 13.05
CA VAL A 262 -0.46 3.25 12.03
C VAL A 262 -1.27 1.98 12.18
N THR A 263 -1.80 1.46 11.09
CA THR A 263 -2.38 0.12 11.03
C THR A 263 -1.53 -0.74 10.10
N ILE A 264 -1.12 -1.93 10.55
CA ILE A 264 -0.33 -2.90 9.78
C ILE A 264 -1.04 -4.25 9.86
N ASP A 265 -1.72 -4.67 8.78
CA ASP A 265 -2.46 -5.92 8.76
C ASP A 265 -2.49 -6.59 7.38
N GLY A 266 -2.67 -7.90 7.33
CA GLY A 266 -2.83 -8.66 6.10
C GLY A 266 -1.59 -8.70 5.20
N ASN A 267 -0.41 -8.33 5.70
CA ASN A 267 0.82 -8.33 4.91
C ASN A 267 1.55 -9.66 4.99
N THR A 268 2.24 -10.04 3.92
CA THR A 268 3.13 -11.20 3.90
C THR A 268 4.59 -10.73 3.89
N PHE A 269 5.35 -11.14 4.90
CA PHE A 269 6.77 -10.83 5.07
C PHE A 269 7.60 -12.10 4.91
N GLU A 270 8.68 -12.02 4.10
CA GLU A 270 9.52 -13.16 3.79
C GLU A 270 11.00 -12.77 3.80
N ASN A 271 11.87 -13.62 4.35
CA ASN A 271 13.32 -13.42 4.33
C ASN A 271 13.75 -12.05 4.89
N ILE A 272 13.16 -11.66 6.02
CA ILE A 272 13.58 -10.48 6.79
C ILE A 272 14.76 -10.91 7.64
N SER A 273 15.97 -10.43 7.33
CA SER A 273 17.20 -10.89 7.94
C SER A 273 18.26 -9.79 7.96
N HIS A 274 19.25 -9.93 8.83
CA HIS A 274 20.42 -9.05 8.83
C HIS A 274 21.13 -9.08 7.47
N LYS A 275 21.64 -7.91 7.05
CA LYS A 275 22.31 -7.75 5.76
C LYS A 275 23.78 -7.44 5.97
N GLU A 276 24.63 -8.08 5.17
CA GLU A 276 26.06 -7.78 5.14
C GLU A 276 26.29 -6.29 4.81
N GLY A 277 27.11 -5.63 5.61
CA GLY A 277 27.39 -4.20 5.51
C GLY A 277 26.41 -3.30 6.29
N SER A 278 25.41 -3.86 6.96
CA SER A 278 24.59 -3.09 7.89
C SER A 278 25.39 -2.70 9.14
N SER A 279 25.18 -1.46 9.60
CA SER A 279 25.73 -0.96 10.86
C SER A 279 24.91 -1.38 12.08
N LYS A 280 23.78 -2.05 11.87
CA LYS A 280 22.85 -2.49 12.91
C LYS A 280 23.11 -3.94 13.28
N GLY A 281 22.80 -4.28 14.54
CA GLY A 281 23.00 -5.66 15.02
C GLY A 281 21.93 -6.62 14.49
N GLU A 282 22.26 -7.92 14.45
CA GLU A 282 21.32 -8.97 14.10
C GLU A 282 20.06 -8.96 14.99
N ASN A 283 20.20 -8.46 16.21
CA ASN A 283 19.09 -8.34 17.17
C ASN A 283 18.06 -7.28 16.78
N GLU A 284 18.41 -6.36 15.89
CA GLU A 284 17.54 -5.26 15.46
C GLU A 284 16.72 -5.59 14.19
N VAL A 285 16.79 -6.83 13.72
CA VAL A 285 16.05 -7.29 12.55
C VAL A 285 14.64 -7.69 12.95
N ALA A 286 13.63 -7.10 12.33
CA ALA A 286 12.23 -7.40 12.60
C ALA A 286 11.31 -7.05 11.42
N VAL A 287 10.15 -7.67 11.37
CA VAL A 287 9.08 -7.33 10.41
C VAL A 287 8.61 -5.90 10.63
N ILE A 288 8.34 -5.53 11.88
CA ILE A 288 7.97 -4.18 12.31
C ILE A 288 9.03 -3.67 13.28
N PHE A 289 9.62 -2.53 12.97
CA PHE A 289 10.67 -1.92 13.76
C PHE A 289 10.19 -0.59 14.35
N LEU A 290 10.23 -0.47 15.68
CA LEU A 290 9.88 0.74 16.40
C LEU A 290 11.16 1.49 16.78
N HIS A 291 11.38 2.65 16.15
CA HIS A 291 12.62 3.43 16.26
C HIS A 291 12.61 4.32 17.51
N GLU A 292 13.78 4.59 18.07
CA GLU A 292 13.99 5.43 19.26
C GLU A 292 13.35 6.83 19.20
N ASN A 293 13.11 7.35 18.01
CA ASN A 293 12.36 8.61 17.84
C ASN A 293 11.00 8.60 18.54
N LEU A 294 10.36 7.43 18.64
CA LEU A 294 9.06 7.28 19.30
C LEU A 294 9.12 7.49 20.84
N ALA A 295 10.32 7.42 21.42
CA ALA A 295 10.54 7.69 22.85
C ALA A 295 10.85 9.16 23.13
N GLN A 296 10.97 10.03 22.11
CA GLN A 296 11.24 11.45 22.32
C GLN A 296 10.08 12.15 23.03
N GLU A 297 10.40 13.15 23.82
CA GLU A 297 9.40 13.91 24.59
C GLU A 297 8.32 14.50 23.70
N GLY A 298 7.08 14.31 24.07
CA GLY A 298 5.91 14.83 23.33
C GLY A 298 5.51 14.03 22.09
N VAL A 299 6.27 13.04 21.64
CA VAL A 299 5.90 12.18 20.53
C VAL A 299 4.78 11.24 20.97
N LYS A 300 3.70 11.19 20.19
CA LYS A 300 2.55 10.30 20.41
C LYS A 300 2.34 9.44 19.18
N ALA A 301 2.34 8.14 19.37
CA ALA A 301 2.09 7.18 18.31
C ALA A 301 1.25 6.01 18.82
N THR A 302 0.35 5.52 17.96
CA THR A 302 -0.38 4.27 18.14
C THR A 302 -0.12 3.40 16.91
N VAL A 303 0.35 2.18 17.13
CA VAL A 303 0.64 1.20 16.07
C VAL A 303 -0.24 -0.02 16.29
N THR A 304 -1.29 -0.16 15.52
CA THR A 304 -2.16 -1.34 15.54
C THR A 304 -1.57 -2.41 14.63
N VAL A 305 -1.25 -3.58 15.20
CA VAL A 305 -0.72 -4.72 14.45
C VAL A 305 -1.75 -5.83 14.41
N GLY A 306 -2.29 -6.09 13.21
CA GLY A 306 -3.32 -7.09 13.00
C GLY A 306 -2.79 -8.52 13.02
N LEU A 307 -3.72 -9.47 13.21
CA LEU A 307 -3.43 -10.92 13.29
C LEU A 307 -3.23 -11.57 11.91
N ASN A 308 -3.60 -10.88 10.82
CA ASN A 308 -3.52 -11.44 9.47
C ASN A 308 -2.14 -11.24 8.81
N ASN A 309 -1.19 -10.65 9.53
CA ASN A 309 0.18 -10.58 9.04
C ASN A 309 0.83 -11.96 9.08
N VAL A 310 1.42 -12.38 7.95
CA VAL A 310 2.13 -13.65 7.82
C VAL A 310 3.63 -13.38 7.70
N MET A 311 4.44 -14.11 8.46
CA MET A 311 5.89 -14.02 8.34
C MET A 311 6.52 -15.38 8.10
N THR A 312 7.51 -15.44 7.19
CA THR A 312 8.30 -16.62 6.85
C THR A 312 9.77 -16.24 6.82
N ASN A 313 10.62 -17.00 7.48
CA ASN A 313 12.06 -16.72 7.60
C ASN A 313 12.32 -15.28 8.09
N ALA A 314 11.61 -14.88 9.14
CA ALA A 314 11.80 -13.61 9.83
C ALA A 314 11.96 -13.90 11.33
N PRO A 315 12.97 -13.33 12.01
CA PRO A 315 13.29 -13.71 13.38
C PRO A 315 12.29 -13.15 14.38
N ARG A 316 11.68 -11.98 14.10
CA ARG A 316 10.82 -11.25 15.04
C ARG A 316 9.69 -10.55 14.33
N MET A 317 8.51 -10.55 14.96
CA MET A 317 7.37 -9.76 14.45
C MET A 317 7.60 -8.27 14.71
N ILE A 318 7.84 -7.90 15.95
CA ILE A 318 8.04 -6.52 16.37
C ILE A 318 9.35 -6.45 17.18
N TYR A 319 10.16 -5.45 16.90
CA TYR A 319 11.30 -5.05 17.71
C TYR A 319 11.19 -3.58 18.08
N ALA A 320 11.37 -3.25 19.33
CA ALA A 320 11.42 -1.89 19.84
C ALA A 320 12.85 -1.57 20.32
N GLU A 321 13.42 -0.45 19.87
CA GLU A 321 14.72 0.02 20.38
C GLU A 321 14.62 0.27 21.88
N GLU A 322 15.72 0.12 22.60
CA GLU A 322 15.80 0.04 24.07
C GLU A 322 15.02 1.13 24.84
N THR A 323 14.96 2.33 24.27
CA THR A 323 14.24 3.46 24.87
C THR A 323 12.74 3.48 24.61
N VAL A 324 12.25 2.60 23.74
CA VAL A 324 10.85 2.59 23.27
C VAL A 324 10.02 1.62 24.12
N ASP A 325 9.05 2.15 24.84
CA ASP A 325 8.04 1.36 25.56
C ASP A 325 6.94 0.90 24.58
N ALA A 326 7.14 -0.28 23.98
CA ALA A 326 6.21 -0.82 23.02
C ALA A 326 4.81 -1.05 23.58
N ALA A 327 4.68 -1.35 24.86
CA ALA A 327 3.37 -1.56 25.51
C ALA A 327 2.49 -0.31 25.54
N LYS A 328 3.11 0.88 25.42
CA LYS A 328 2.37 2.16 25.30
C LYS A 328 2.04 2.56 23.87
N ILE A 329 2.69 1.95 22.90
CA ILE A 329 2.62 2.36 21.50
C ILE A 329 1.87 1.35 20.65
N VAL A 330 2.06 0.04 20.92
CA VAL A 330 1.45 -1.03 20.14
C VAL A 330 0.09 -1.40 20.71
N GLU A 331 -0.91 -1.36 19.86
CA GLU A 331 -2.25 -1.85 20.17
C GLU A 331 -2.51 -3.18 19.45
N ALA A 332 -2.96 -4.17 20.19
CA ALA A 332 -3.47 -5.42 19.65
C ALA A 332 -4.96 -5.27 19.33
N PRO A 333 -5.46 -5.83 18.20
CA PRO A 333 -6.88 -5.80 17.86
C PRO A 333 -7.76 -6.46 18.93
N ALA A 334 -9.06 -6.16 18.91
CA ALA A 334 -10.01 -6.79 19.82
C ALA A 334 -9.95 -8.33 19.72
N GLY A 335 -9.86 -9.00 20.85
CA GLY A 335 -9.71 -10.46 20.92
C GLY A 335 -8.29 -10.96 20.72
N SER A 336 -7.31 -10.08 20.75
CA SER A 336 -5.88 -10.41 20.74
C SER A 336 -5.13 -9.69 21.87
N GLU A 337 -3.89 -10.06 22.09
CA GLU A 337 -3.02 -9.47 23.09
C GLU A 337 -1.61 -9.24 22.55
N LEU A 338 -0.95 -8.21 23.04
CA LEU A 338 0.48 -7.96 22.83
C LEU A 338 1.26 -8.78 23.85
N VAL A 339 2.18 -9.59 23.38
CA VAL A 339 3.05 -10.42 24.21
C VAL A 339 4.47 -9.86 24.16
N ASP A 340 5.00 -9.50 25.32
CA ASP A 340 6.41 -9.15 25.50
C ASP A 340 7.22 -10.44 25.61
N ASN A 341 8.20 -10.61 24.75
CA ASN A 341 9.08 -11.79 24.73
C ASN A 341 10.32 -11.61 25.64
N GLY A 342 10.53 -10.42 26.25
CA GLY A 342 11.55 -10.14 27.26
C GLY A 342 12.91 -9.69 26.72
N ASP A 343 13.09 -9.53 25.43
CA ASP A 343 14.35 -9.12 24.77
C ASP A 343 14.20 -7.90 23.86
N GLY A 344 13.21 -7.03 24.14
CA GLY A 344 12.84 -5.91 23.28
C GLY A 344 12.00 -6.34 22.08
N THR A 345 11.59 -7.60 22.02
CA THR A 345 10.74 -8.12 20.96
C THR A 345 9.32 -8.41 21.46
N TYR A 346 8.36 -8.24 20.54
CA TYR A 346 6.95 -8.40 20.85
C TYR A 346 6.25 -9.19 19.74
N SER A 347 5.14 -9.82 20.11
CA SER A 347 4.25 -10.48 19.16
C SER A 347 2.80 -10.18 19.50
N VAL A 348 1.92 -10.20 18.49
CA VAL A 348 0.47 -10.12 18.67
C VAL A 348 -0.12 -11.51 18.46
N LYS A 349 -0.90 -11.98 19.44
CA LYS A 349 -1.51 -13.32 19.42
C LYS A 349 -3.00 -13.22 19.76
N PRO A 350 -3.84 -14.18 19.33
CA PRO A 350 -5.20 -14.28 19.84
C PRO A 350 -5.18 -14.33 21.37
N ALA A 351 -6.05 -13.56 22.03
CA ALA A 351 -6.18 -13.62 23.46
C ALA A 351 -6.67 -15.02 23.90
N GLU A 352 -6.08 -15.56 24.95
CA GLU A 352 -6.55 -16.83 25.52
C GLU A 352 -8.01 -16.69 25.96
N GLN A 353 -8.88 -17.49 25.40
CA GLN A 353 -10.25 -17.61 25.92
C GLN A 353 -10.16 -18.22 27.33
N LYS A 354 -10.28 -17.39 28.36
CA LYS A 354 -10.49 -17.92 29.71
C LYS A 354 -11.71 -18.84 29.64
N PRO A 355 -11.60 -20.11 30.06
CA PRO A 355 -12.75 -20.98 30.11
C PRO A 355 -13.83 -20.27 30.94
N SER A 356 -14.98 -20.08 30.34
CA SER A 356 -16.14 -19.55 31.03
C SER A 356 -16.47 -20.52 32.17
N ASN A 357 -16.05 -20.17 33.39
CA ASN A 357 -16.46 -20.86 34.59
C ASN A 357 -17.96 -20.59 34.82
N ASN A 358 -18.79 -21.09 33.96
CA ASN A 358 -20.19 -21.31 34.30
C ASN A 358 -20.25 -22.46 35.30
N TYR A 359 -19.89 -22.18 36.55
CA TYR A 359 -20.36 -23.02 37.65
C TYR A 359 -21.87 -22.92 37.66
N TYR A 360 -22.53 -23.86 37.01
CA TYR A 360 -23.89 -24.16 37.29
C TYR A 360 -23.90 -24.66 38.76
N TYR A 361 -24.35 -23.80 39.65
CA TYR A 361 -24.71 -24.21 41.00
C TYR A 361 -25.87 -25.16 40.89
N TYR A 362 -25.60 -26.48 40.95
CA TYR A 362 -26.59 -27.48 41.09
C TYR A 362 -27.10 -27.37 42.54
N SER A 363 -28.23 -26.72 42.77
CA SER A 363 -28.98 -26.87 43.99
C SER A 363 -29.47 -28.33 44.07
N PRO A 364 -29.10 -29.09 45.08
CA PRO A 364 -29.66 -30.42 45.21
C PRO A 364 -31.13 -30.31 45.69
N SER A 365 -32.07 -30.47 44.77
CA SER A 365 -33.44 -30.76 45.18
C SER A 365 -33.52 -32.24 45.58
N THR A 366 -33.74 -32.47 46.87
CA THR A 366 -34.16 -33.76 47.40
C THR A 366 -35.47 -34.15 46.83
N THR A 367 -35.55 -35.31 46.11
CA THR A 367 -36.60 -36.34 46.26
C THR A 367 -36.38 -37.56 45.37
N THR A 368 -36.34 -38.71 46.08
CA THR A 368 -36.77 -40.08 45.71
C THR A 368 -36.25 -40.78 44.47
N THR A 369 -35.56 -41.87 44.83
CA THR A 369 -35.31 -43.15 44.12
C THR A 369 -36.17 -43.49 42.92
N ASP A 370 -35.49 -43.78 41.77
CA ASP A 370 -35.78 -44.97 40.99
C ASP A 370 -34.54 -45.52 40.28
N THR A 371 -34.38 -46.83 40.35
CA THR A 371 -33.24 -47.59 39.88
C THR A 371 -33.49 -48.07 38.44
N THR A 372 -32.74 -47.57 37.46
CA THR A 372 -32.46 -48.33 36.24
C THR A 372 -31.12 -47.91 35.63
N LYS A 373 -30.29 -48.92 35.39
CA LYS A 373 -28.95 -48.83 34.79
C LYS A 373 -28.99 -48.29 33.36
N GLY A 374 -28.24 -47.24 33.08
CA GLY A 374 -27.87 -46.83 31.74
C GLY A 374 -26.51 -46.09 31.77
N SER A 375 -25.51 -46.62 31.13
CA SER A 375 -24.20 -46.00 31.01
C SER A 375 -24.26 -44.61 30.37
N PRO A 376 -23.51 -43.60 30.86
CA PRO A 376 -23.46 -42.31 30.21
C PRO A 376 -22.70 -42.41 28.88
N LYS A 377 -23.35 -41.99 27.80
CA LYS A 377 -22.63 -41.71 26.52
C LYS A 377 -21.89 -40.42 26.66
N THR A 378 -20.58 -40.47 26.69
CA THR A 378 -19.71 -39.32 26.51
C THR A 378 -19.88 -38.80 25.09
N PHE A 379 -20.51 -37.65 24.97
CA PHE A 379 -20.51 -36.89 23.70
C PHE A 379 -19.25 -36.07 23.65
N ASP A 380 -18.29 -36.52 22.85
CA ASP A 380 -17.08 -35.73 22.59
C ASP A 380 -17.40 -34.68 21.50
N ALA A 381 -17.54 -33.41 21.95
CA ALA A 381 -17.85 -32.28 21.05
C ALA A 381 -16.62 -31.83 20.22
N GLY A 382 -15.45 -32.49 20.40
CA GLY A 382 -14.20 -32.09 19.73
C GLY A 382 -14.08 -32.50 18.25
N ILE A 383 -14.86 -33.49 17.78
CA ILE A 383 -14.68 -34.03 16.42
C ILE A 383 -15.44 -33.23 15.36
N GLY A 384 -16.48 -32.49 15.74
CA GLY A 384 -17.33 -31.75 14.79
C GLY A 384 -16.62 -30.55 14.12
N VAL A 385 -15.68 -29.90 14.81
CA VAL A 385 -15.01 -28.68 14.29
C VAL A 385 -13.93 -29.02 13.27
N TYR A 386 -13.26 -30.17 13.43
CA TYR A 386 -12.22 -30.60 12.48
C TYR A 386 -12.78 -31.15 11.16
N ALA A 387 -14.02 -31.64 11.15
CA ALA A 387 -14.65 -32.16 9.95
C ALA A 387 -15.08 -31.04 8.96
N VAL A 388 -15.46 -29.87 9.47
CA VAL A 388 -15.88 -28.73 8.63
C VAL A 388 -14.68 -28.06 7.94
N THR A 389 -13.54 -27.97 8.62
CA THR A 389 -12.30 -27.41 8.05
C THR A 389 -11.69 -28.34 6.99
N ALA A 390 -11.80 -29.67 7.15
CA ALA A 390 -11.30 -30.63 6.17
C ALA A 390 -12.13 -30.64 4.87
N VAL A 391 -13.44 -30.43 4.95
CA VAL A 391 -14.31 -30.40 3.76
C VAL A 391 -14.10 -29.14 2.92
N LEU A 392 -13.80 -28.01 3.55
CA LEU A 392 -13.51 -26.76 2.83
C LEU A 392 -12.15 -26.78 2.13
N SER A 393 -11.15 -27.52 2.65
CA SER A 393 -9.85 -27.67 2.02
C SER A 393 -9.87 -28.63 0.81
N LEU A 394 -10.73 -29.65 0.82
CA LEU A 394 -10.86 -30.60 -0.30
C LEU A 394 -11.67 -30.01 -1.48
N SER A 395 -12.62 -29.12 -1.23
CA SER A 395 -13.37 -28.46 -2.31
C SER A 395 -12.56 -27.43 -3.09
N GLY A 396 -11.53 -26.81 -2.46
CA GLY A 396 -10.59 -25.90 -3.12
C GLY A 396 -9.63 -26.61 -4.09
N MET A 397 -9.23 -27.86 -3.80
CA MET A 397 -8.31 -28.61 -4.66
C MET A 397 -8.97 -29.25 -5.87
N ALA A 398 -10.28 -29.52 -5.83
CA ALA A 398 -10.99 -30.10 -6.97
C ALA A 398 -11.26 -29.10 -8.10
N TRP A 399 -11.19 -27.80 -7.83
CA TRP A 399 -11.46 -26.76 -8.84
C TRP A 399 -10.26 -26.42 -9.71
N THR A 400 -9.03 -26.68 -9.20
CA THR A 400 -7.80 -26.41 -9.95
C THR A 400 -7.40 -27.53 -10.93
N ALA A 401 -7.94 -28.74 -10.76
CA ALA A 401 -7.61 -29.89 -11.61
C ALA A 401 -8.37 -29.94 -12.96
N LYS A 402 -9.43 -29.12 -13.14
CA LYS A 402 -10.30 -29.19 -14.33
C LYS A 402 -9.95 -28.19 -15.45
N LYS A 403 -8.78 -27.54 -15.39
CA LYS A 403 -8.33 -26.57 -16.42
C LYS A 403 -7.06 -26.98 -17.17
N ARG A 404 -6.75 -28.28 -17.22
CA ARG A 404 -5.69 -28.81 -18.09
C ARG A 404 -6.20 -30.04 -18.83
N HIS A 405 -6.96 -29.78 -19.88
CA HIS A 405 -7.06 -30.62 -21.09
C HIS A 405 -7.58 -29.75 -22.23
#